data_2628895b2cba62635917b8b2386a599e
#
_entry.id   2628895b2cba62635917b8b2386a599e
#
_cell.length_a   1.000
_cell.length_b   1.000
_cell.length_c   1.000
_cell.angle_alpha   90.00
_cell.angle_beta   90.00
_cell.angle_gamma   90.00
#
_symmetry.space_group_name_H-M   'P 1'
#
loop_
_entity.id
_entity.type
_entity.pdbx_description
1 polymer ?
#
loop_
_entity_poly.entity_id
_entity_poly.type
_entity_poly.pdbx_seq_one_letter_code
_entity_poly.pdbx_strand_id
1 'polypeptide(L)'
;LKVGYIPQRLQMDKTLPMTVERFLNLTQKISSKECEDVLSAAGIPLLIKSQMADLSGGQFQKVLLARALQGNPDILILDEAAQGLDQSGSADFYRQIENVRNTKGCAVLMISHELHVVMGASDKVICLNGHVCCCGAPEAVAGMPEYHNLFGMETDGALALYKHQHNHKHHIDESISEVSV
;
A
#
# COMPACT_ATOMS: atom_id res chain seq x y z
N LEU A 1 3.85 4.91 -18.38
CA LEU A 1 3.41 4.50 -17.06
C LEU A 1 4.50 3.63 -16.43
N LYS A 2 5.05 4.05 -15.29
CA LYS A 2 6.00 3.27 -14.49
C LYS A 2 5.25 2.55 -13.38
N VAL A 3 5.52 1.27 -13.19
CA VAL A 3 4.82 0.43 -12.22
C VAL A 3 5.83 -0.09 -11.20
N GLY A 4 5.56 0.17 -9.92
CA GLY A 4 6.20 -0.51 -8.80
C GLY A 4 5.33 -1.69 -8.37
N TYR A 5 5.94 -2.85 -8.08
CA TYR A 5 5.19 -4.05 -7.71
C TYR A 5 5.81 -4.74 -6.50
N ILE A 6 4.97 -5.04 -5.53
CA ILE A 6 5.32 -5.88 -4.37
C ILE A 6 4.49 -7.16 -4.46
N PRO A 7 5.14 -8.31 -4.71
CA PRO A 7 4.46 -9.60 -4.82
C PRO A 7 4.04 -10.12 -3.45
N GLN A 8 3.02 -10.97 -3.42
CA GLN A 8 2.56 -11.67 -2.23
C GLN A 8 3.68 -12.47 -1.54
N ARG A 9 4.54 -13.11 -2.30
CA ARG A 9 5.67 -13.89 -1.79
C ARG A 9 6.90 -13.69 -2.67
N LEU A 10 8.00 -13.38 -2.03
CA LEU A 10 9.33 -13.47 -2.62
C LEU A 10 10.16 -14.40 -1.75
N GLN A 11 10.41 -15.61 -2.25
CA GLN A 11 11.30 -16.56 -1.58
C GLN A 11 12.74 -16.27 -1.98
N MET A 12 13.60 -16.09 -1.00
CA MET A 12 15.03 -15.98 -1.21
C MET A 12 15.73 -17.13 -0.50
N ASP A 13 16.71 -17.72 -1.18
CA ASP A 13 17.58 -18.71 -0.55
C ASP A 13 18.42 -18.00 0.52
N LYS A 14 18.24 -18.41 1.78
CA LYS A 14 18.95 -17.83 2.94
C LYS A 14 20.46 -18.07 2.89
N THR A 15 20.92 -19.04 2.11
CA THR A 15 22.34 -19.32 1.93
C THR A 15 23.04 -18.34 0.97
N LEU A 16 22.24 -17.56 0.20
CA LEU A 16 22.77 -16.59 -0.73
C LEU A 16 23.25 -15.33 0.01
N PRO A 17 24.55 -14.98 -0.04
CA PRO A 17 25.05 -13.76 0.58
C PRO A 17 24.59 -12.52 -0.20
N MET A 18 23.42 -11.98 0.18
CA MET A 18 22.74 -10.88 -0.48
C MET A 18 22.51 -9.74 0.49
N THR A 19 23.23 -8.63 0.33
CA THR A 19 22.93 -7.41 1.07
C THR A 19 21.71 -6.68 0.48
N VAL A 20 21.06 -5.83 1.27
CA VAL A 20 19.97 -4.96 0.82
C VAL A 20 20.40 -4.11 -0.38
N GLU A 21 21.58 -3.48 -0.32
CA GLU A 21 22.14 -2.70 -1.42
C GLU A 21 22.26 -3.54 -2.71
N ARG A 22 22.80 -4.75 -2.60
CA ARG A 22 22.93 -5.67 -3.74
C ARG A 22 21.57 -6.08 -4.29
N PHE A 23 20.61 -6.34 -3.42
CA PHE A 23 19.24 -6.69 -3.81
C PHE A 23 18.56 -5.55 -4.58
N LEU A 24 18.70 -4.30 -4.12
CA LEU A 24 18.16 -3.12 -4.81
C LEU A 24 18.80 -2.93 -6.20
N ASN A 25 20.07 -3.32 -6.38
CA ASN A 25 20.81 -3.21 -7.64
C ASN A 25 20.61 -4.38 -8.61
N LEU A 26 19.76 -5.39 -8.29
CA LEU A 26 19.59 -6.57 -9.15
C LEU A 26 18.89 -6.26 -10.49
N THR A 27 17.92 -5.37 -10.49
CA THR A 27 17.13 -5.05 -11.69
C THR A 27 17.67 -3.84 -12.45
N GLN A 28 18.14 -2.86 -11.72
CA GLN A 28 18.68 -1.63 -12.26
C GLN A 28 19.80 -1.15 -11.34
N LYS A 29 20.95 -0.80 -11.91
CA LYS A 29 21.99 -0.16 -11.12
C LYS A 29 21.54 1.24 -10.72
N ILE A 30 21.52 1.50 -9.45
CA ILE A 30 21.22 2.81 -8.86
C ILE A 30 22.42 3.28 -8.04
N SER A 31 22.54 4.59 -7.89
CA SER A 31 23.59 5.19 -7.04
C SER A 31 23.37 4.88 -5.56
N SER A 32 24.41 4.96 -4.75
CA SER A 32 24.30 4.82 -3.28
C SER A 32 23.31 5.83 -2.70
N LYS A 33 23.25 7.05 -3.24
CA LYS A 33 22.28 8.05 -2.81
C LYS A 33 20.83 7.63 -3.12
N GLU A 34 20.57 7.11 -4.31
CA GLU A 34 19.23 6.59 -4.66
C GLU A 34 18.85 5.39 -3.78
N CYS A 35 19.82 4.52 -3.42
CA CYS A 35 19.57 3.46 -2.45
C CYS A 35 19.14 4.03 -1.09
N GLU A 36 19.84 5.04 -0.58
CA GLU A 36 19.50 5.71 0.68
C GLU A 36 18.14 6.40 0.61
N ASP A 37 17.83 7.07 -0.50
CA ASP A 37 16.55 7.78 -0.71
C ASP A 37 15.36 6.81 -0.70
N VAL A 38 15.44 5.67 -1.41
CA VAL A 38 14.34 4.68 -1.43
C VAL A 38 14.21 3.93 -0.11
N LEU A 39 15.32 3.64 0.59
CA LEU A 39 15.30 3.04 1.92
C LEU A 39 14.72 3.99 2.96
N SER A 40 15.06 5.27 2.88
CA SER A 40 14.48 6.31 3.74
C SER A 40 12.98 6.45 3.49
N ALA A 41 12.54 6.48 2.22
CA ALA A 41 11.13 6.52 1.85
C ALA A 41 10.37 5.29 2.35
N ALA A 42 11.03 4.12 2.43
CA ALA A 42 10.47 2.89 3.00
C ALA A 42 10.59 2.81 4.55
N GLY A 43 11.15 3.83 5.22
CA GLY A 43 11.30 3.90 6.67
C GLY A 43 12.37 2.99 7.27
N ILE A 44 13.40 2.61 6.48
CA ILE A 44 14.47 1.69 6.88
C ILE A 44 15.88 2.17 6.42
N PRO A 45 16.26 3.42 6.63
CA PRO A 45 17.49 4.00 6.05
C PRO A 45 18.78 3.28 6.48
N LEU A 46 18.79 2.61 7.63
CA LEU A 46 19.98 1.99 8.20
C LEU A 46 20.27 0.57 7.69
N LEU A 47 19.38 -0.01 6.88
CA LEU A 47 19.49 -1.42 6.48
C LEU A 47 20.31 -1.68 5.22
N ILE A 48 20.90 -0.66 4.60
CA ILE A 48 21.60 -0.76 3.30
C ILE A 48 22.66 -1.88 3.26
N LYS A 49 23.40 -2.08 4.36
CA LYS A 49 24.46 -3.12 4.46
C LYS A 49 23.99 -4.42 5.11
N SER A 50 22.76 -4.50 5.58
CA SER A 50 22.22 -5.69 6.22
C SER A 50 22.06 -6.82 5.21
N GLN A 51 22.21 -8.08 5.66
CA GLN A 51 21.92 -9.24 4.84
C GLN A 51 20.41 -9.42 4.74
N MET A 52 19.92 -9.73 3.54
CA MET A 52 18.49 -10.01 3.33
C MET A 52 17.98 -11.17 4.19
N ALA A 53 18.85 -12.16 4.45
CA ALA A 53 18.53 -13.34 5.28
C ALA A 53 18.30 -13.00 6.76
N ASP A 54 18.86 -11.91 7.25
CA ASP A 54 18.80 -11.49 8.65
C ASP A 54 17.64 -10.54 8.96
N LEU A 55 16.89 -10.13 7.93
CA LEU A 55 15.78 -9.19 8.09
C LEU A 55 14.56 -9.85 8.75
N SER A 56 13.90 -9.12 9.63
CA SER A 56 12.55 -9.49 10.07
C SER A 56 11.57 -9.43 8.89
N GLY A 57 10.41 -10.09 9.02
CA GLY A 57 9.37 -10.06 7.98
C GLY A 57 8.99 -8.63 7.58
N GLY A 58 8.77 -7.75 8.56
CA GLY A 58 8.44 -6.34 8.32
C GLY A 58 9.57 -5.55 7.65
N GLN A 59 10.82 -5.80 8.05
CA GLN A 59 11.99 -5.19 7.40
C GLN A 59 12.13 -5.67 5.95
N PHE A 60 11.90 -6.96 5.71
CA PHE A 60 11.92 -7.54 4.36
C PHE A 60 10.85 -6.90 3.47
N GLN A 61 9.61 -6.75 3.94
CA GLN A 61 8.54 -6.09 3.18
C GLN A 61 8.87 -4.62 2.88
N LYS A 62 9.48 -3.90 3.81
CA LYS A 62 9.94 -2.53 3.60
C LYS A 62 11.09 -2.45 2.58
N VAL A 63 11.96 -3.45 2.49
CA VAL A 63 12.97 -3.53 1.42
C VAL A 63 12.30 -3.79 0.06
N LEU A 64 11.25 -4.62 -0.01
CA LEU A 64 10.47 -4.78 -1.23
C LEU A 64 9.78 -3.48 -1.65
N LEU A 65 9.25 -2.72 -0.68
CA LEU A 65 8.69 -1.39 -0.92
C LEU A 65 9.76 -0.43 -1.47
N ALA A 66 10.94 -0.37 -0.85
CA ALA A 66 12.05 0.44 -1.34
C ALA A 66 12.41 0.10 -2.80
N ARG A 67 12.46 -1.20 -3.13
CA ARG A 67 12.70 -1.65 -4.51
C ARG A 67 11.57 -1.23 -5.46
N ALA A 68 10.32 -1.35 -5.06
CA ALA A 68 9.17 -0.96 -5.88
C ALA A 68 9.12 0.56 -6.12
N LEU A 69 9.72 1.37 -5.24
CA LEU A 69 9.81 2.83 -5.36
C LEU A 69 10.95 3.31 -6.27
N GLN A 70 11.83 2.41 -6.74
CA GLN A 70 12.88 2.78 -7.68
C GLN A 70 12.30 3.36 -8.97
N GLY A 71 12.94 4.38 -9.51
CA GLY A 71 12.48 5.03 -10.74
C GLY A 71 11.21 5.88 -10.60
N ASN A 72 10.75 6.15 -9.38
CA ASN A 72 9.55 6.94 -9.08
C ASN A 72 8.33 6.44 -9.88
N PRO A 73 7.67 5.36 -9.42
CA PRO A 73 6.52 4.79 -10.12
C PRO A 73 5.32 5.73 -10.12
N ASP A 74 4.54 5.68 -11.20
CA ASP A 74 3.24 6.36 -11.30
C ASP A 74 2.16 5.60 -10.54
N ILE A 75 2.32 4.25 -10.45
CA ILE A 75 1.43 3.36 -9.71
C ILE A 75 2.24 2.32 -8.93
N LEU A 76 1.85 2.09 -7.68
CA LEU A 76 2.37 1.05 -6.80
C LEU A 76 1.31 -0.04 -6.65
N ILE A 77 1.66 -1.27 -7.02
CA ILE A 77 0.78 -2.44 -6.89
C ILE A 77 1.27 -3.28 -5.71
N LEU A 78 0.38 -3.55 -4.76
CA LEU A 78 0.61 -4.32 -3.54
C LEU A 78 -0.25 -5.58 -3.59
N ASP A 79 0.38 -6.73 -3.74
CA ASP A 79 -0.29 -8.02 -3.80
C ASP A 79 -0.14 -8.73 -2.45
N GLU A 80 -1.15 -8.60 -1.58
CA GLU A 80 -1.14 -9.13 -0.19
C GLU A 80 0.17 -8.82 0.57
N ALA A 81 0.72 -7.63 0.36
CA ALA A 81 2.08 -7.27 0.76
C ALA A 81 2.33 -7.26 2.29
N ALA A 82 1.29 -7.23 3.11
CA ALA A 82 1.39 -7.32 4.58
C ALA A 82 1.15 -8.73 5.12
N GLN A 83 0.90 -9.72 4.26
CA GLN A 83 0.63 -11.09 4.69
C GLN A 83 1.81 -11.66 5.51
N GLY A 84 1.50 -12.21 6.68
CA GLY A 84 2.50 -12.81 7.58
C GLY A 84 3.23 -11.82 8.47
N LEU A 85 2.88 -10.54 8.44
CA LEU A 85 3.28 -9.58 9.45
C LEU A 85 2.37 -9.69 10.69
N ASP A 86 2.91 -9.37 11.85
CA ASP A 86 2.08 -9.17 13.04
C ASP A 86 1.24 -7.88 12.90
N GLN A 87 0.27 -7.67 13.76
CA GLN A 87 -0.64 -6.54 13.69
C GLN A 87 0.09 -5.19 13.72
N SER A 88 1.14 -5.08 14.53
CA SER A 88 1.92 -3.84 14.64
C SER A 88 2.76 -3.59 13.39
N GLY A 89 3.39 -4.62 12.84
CA GLY A 89 4.17 -4.57 11.61
C GLY A 89 3.32 -4.24 10.38
N SER A 90 2.12 -4.82 10.30
CA SER A 90 1.14 -4.53 9.26
C SER A 90 0.69 -3.05 9.30
N ALA A 91 0.30 -2.56 10.48
CA ALA A 91 -0.10 -1.17 10.66
C ALA A 91 1.03 -0.18 10.31
N ASP A 92 2.28 -0.49 10.68
CA ASP A 92 3.44 0.34 10.37
C ASP A 92 3.76 0.32 8.86
N PHE A 93 3.61 -0.83 8.21
CA PHE A 93 3.79 -0.97 6.77
C PHE A 93 2.76 -0.16 5.97
N TYR A 94 1.48 -0.23 6.32
CA TYR A 94 0.43 0.55 5.64
C TYR A 94 0.57 2.05 5.89
N ARG A 95 0.98 2.47 7.09
CA ARG A 95 1.31 3.88 7.37
C ARG A 95 2.44 4.38 6.48
N GLN A 96 3.44 3.53 6.22
CA GLN A 96 4.53 3.88 5.32
C GLN A 96 4.07 4.02 3.86
N ILE A 97 3.13 3.17 3.41
CA ILE A 97 2.53 3.27 2.08
C ILE A 97 1.72 4.57 1.94
N GLU A 98 0.93 4.92 2.94
CA GLU A 98 0.19 6.18 2.97
C GLU A 98 1.14 7.39 2.89
N ASN A 99 2.22 7.38 3.66
CA ASN A 99 3.25 8.42 3.60
C ASN A 99 3.89 8.51 2.20
N VAL A 100 4.21 7.39 1.58
CA VAL A 100 4.72 7.35 0.20
C VAL A 100 3.72 7.92 -0.79
N ARG A 101 2.44 7.53 -0.71
CA ARG A 101 1.35 8.08 -1.54
C ARG A 101 1.30 9.61 -1.43
N ASN A 102 1.30 10.13 -0.22
CA ASN A 102 1.16 11.54 0.05
C ASN A 102 2.40 12.35 -0.37
N THR A 103 3.60 11.79 -0.25
CA THR A 103 4.86 12.51 -0.56
C THR A 103 5.30 12.38 -2.01
N LYS A 104 5.02 11.22 -2.65
CA LYS A 104 5.43 10.95 -4.04
C LYS A 104 4.30 11.13 -5.06
N GLY A 105 3.03 11.21 -4.60
CA GLY A 105 1.88 11.40 -5.48
C GLY A 105 1.60 10.21 -6.41
N CYS A 106 2.07 8.99 -6.08
CA CYS A 106 1.78 7.80 -6.86
C CYS A 106 0.40 7.21 -6.50
N ALA A 107 -0.30 6.65 -7.49
CA ALA A 107 -1.48 5.85 -7.22
C ALA A 107 -1.10 4.54 -6.53
N VAL A 108 -1.98 4.02 -5.67
CA VAL A 108 -1.78 2.72 -5.00
C VAL A 108 -2.93 1.78 -5.35
N LEU A 109 -2.61 0.62 -5.91
CA LEU A 109 -3.54 -0.49 -6.09
C LEU A 109 -3.17 -1.59 -5.08
N MET A 110 -4.05 -1.83 -4.11
CA MET A 110 -3.85 -2.83 -3.08
C MET A 110 -4.79 -4.02 -3.30
N ILE A 111 -4.24 -5.23 -3.32
CA ILE A 111 -4.97 -6.49 -3.28
C ILE A 111 -4.79 -7.04 -1.88
N SER A 112 -5.89 -7.25 -1.17
CA SER A 112 -5.87 -7.75 0.21
C SER A 112 -7.19 -8.42 0.57
N HIS A 113 -7.13 -9.39 1.48
CA HIS A 113 -8.29 -9.99 2.14
C HIS A 113 -8.51 -9.42 3.56
N GLU A 114 -7.65 -8.50 4.00
CA GLU A 114 -7.79 -7.81 5.29
C GLU A 114 -8.78 -6.65 5.17
N LEU A 115 -10.08 -6.96 5.34
CA LEU A 115 -11.18 -6.00 5.10
C LEU A 115 -11.03 -4.70 5.88
N HIS A 116 -10.59 -4.77 7.15
CA HIS A 116 -10.41 -3.58 8.00
C HIS A 116 -9.36 -2.60 7.42
N VAL A 117 -8.31 -3.12 6.79
CA VAL A 117 -7.30 -2.30 6.12
C VAL A 117 -7.86 -1.69 4.84
N VAL A 118 -8.48 -2.53 3.99
CA VAL A 118 -9.07 -2.08 2.72
C VAL A 118 -10.08 -0.98 2.96
N MET A 119 -11.01 -1.18 3.90
CA MET A 119 -12.07 -0.22 4.18
C MET A 119 -11.57 1.06 4.86
N GLY A 120 -10.48 0.97 5.64
CA GLY A 120 -9.91 2.13 6.34
C GLY A 120 -8.92 2.96 5.54
N ALA A 121 -8.23 2.37 4.55
CA ALA A 121 -7.11 3.00 3.86
C ALA A 121 -7.37 3.32 2.38
N SER A 122 -8.51 2.91 1.81
CA SER A 122 -8.79 3.05 0.38
C SER A 122 -9.77 4.17 0.07
N ASP A 123 -9.56 4.89 -1.03
CA ASP A 123 -10.54 5.84 -1.57
C ASP A 123 -11.63 5.13 -2.37
N LYS A 124 -11.30 3.96 -2.92
CA LYS A 124 -12.22 3.15 -3.74
C LYS A 124 -11.95 1.67 -3.53
N VAL A 125 -13.01 0.90 -3.36
CA VAL A 125 -12.97 -0.55 -3.18
C VAL A 125 -13.61 -1.22 -4.38
N ILE A 126 -13.04 -2.35 -4.81
CA ILE A 126 -13.58 -3.25 -5.83
C ILE A 126 -13.63 -4.64 -5.23
N CYS A 127 -14.82 -5.22 -5.09
CA CYS A 127 -15.00 -6.58 -4.58
C CYS A 127 -15.01 -7.58 -5.74
N LEU A 128 -14.18 -8.62 -5.62
CA LEU A 128 -14.01 -9.64 -6.66
C LEU A 128 -14.37 -11.03 -6.12
N ASN A 129 -15.23 -11.73 -6.86
CA ASN A 129 -15.54 -13.14 -6.66
C ASN A 129 -15.81 -13.81 -8.02
N GLY A 130 -14.76 -14.02 -8.81
CA GLY A 130 -14.88 -14.47 -10.20
C GLY A 130 -15.41 -13.38 -11.17
N HIS A 131 -16.09 -12.39 -10.65
CA HIS A 131 -16.56 -11.17 -11.33
C HIS A 131 -16.52 -9.98 -10.36
N VAL A 132 -16.70 -8.77 -10.85
CA VAL A 132 -16.85 -7.59 -9.99
C VAL A 132 -18.25 -7.61 -9.36
N CYS A 133 -18.31 -7.85 -8.04
CA CYS A 133 -19.57 -7.92 -7.29
C CYS A 133 -20.03 -6.54 -6.81
N CYS A 134 -19.10 -5.71 -6.32
CA CYS A 134 -19.37 -4.36 -5.86
C CYS A 134 -18.19 -3.44 -6.12
N CYS A 135 -18.45 -2.14 -6.24
CA CYS A 135 -17.43 -1.14 -6.47
C CYS A 135 -17.90 0.23 -6.02
N GLY A 136 -17.08 0.96 -5.27
CA GLY A 136 -17.42 2.29 -4.77
C GLY A 136 -16.51 2.77 -3.66
N ALA A 137 -16.87 3.88 -3.02
CA ALA A 137 -16.25 4.30 -1.77
C ALA A 137 -16.51 3.26 -0.67
N PRO A 138 -15.59 3.09 0.31
CA PRO A 138 -15.72 2.08 1.36
C PRO A 138 -17.08 2.09 2.05
N GLU A 139 -17.58 3.25 2.45
CA GLU A 139 -18.87 3.38 3.14
C GLU A 139 -20.06 2.95 2.27
N ALA A 140 -20.01 3.25 0.97
CA ALA A 140 -21.06 2.83 0.03
C ALA A 140 -21.02 1.32 -0.19
N VAL A 141 -19.82 0.75 -0.35
CA VAL A 141 -19.62 -0.69 -0.55
C VAL A 141 -20.07 -1.47 0.68
N ALA A 142 -19.76 -1.00 1.89
CA ALA A 142 -20.15 -1.64 3.13
C ALA A 142 -21.67 -1.80 3.30
N GLY A 143 -22.48 -0.89 2.73
CA GLY A 143 -23.94 -0.99 2.73
C GLY A 143 -24.53 -1.85 1.62
N MET A 144 -23.72 -2.44 0.74
CA MET A 144 -24.22 -3.24 -0.39
C MET A 144 -24.54 -4.68 0.02
N PRO A 145 -25.69 -5.23 -0.40
CA PRO A 145 -26.04 -6.65 -0.15
C PRO A 145 -24.99 -7.62 -0.68
N GLU A 146 -24.37 -7.31 -1.81
CA GLU A 146 -23.31 -8.11 -2.43
C GLU A 146 -22.08 -8.23 -1.53
N TYR A 147 -21.71 -7.14 -0.83
CA TYR A 147 -20.63 -7.16 0.14
C TYR A 147 -20.94 -8.07 1.33
N HIS A 148 -22.15 -7.95 1.90
CA HIS A 148 -22.60 -8.81 3.01
C HIS A 148 -22.69 -10.29 2.61
N ASN A 149 -23.08 -10.59 1.37
CA ASN A 149 -23.10 -11.95 0.85
C ASN A 149 -21.70 -12.56 0.70
N LEU A 150 -20.68 -11.74 0.39
CA LEU A 150 -19.30 -12.19 0.25
C LEU A 150 -18.59 -12.40 1.60
N PHE A 151 -18.79 -11.50 2.53
CA PHE A 151 -17.98 -11.41 3.74
C PHE A 151 -18.75 -11.67 5.04
N GLY A 152 -20.09 -11.83 4.97
CA GLY A 152 -20.97 -12.07 6.12
C GLY A 152 -21.39 -10.79 6.85
N MET A 153 -22.50 -10.87 7.61
CA MET A 153 -23.01 -9.72 8.39
C MET A 153 -22.15 -9.35 9.63
N GLU A 154 -21.24 -10.23 10.04
CA GLU A 154 -20.38 -9.98 11.22
C GLU A 154 -19.30 -8.93 10.96
N THR A 155 -19.15 -8.46 9.72
CA THR A 155 -18.16 -7.43 9.33
C THR A 155 -18.60 -6.00 9.66
N ASP A 156 -19.82 -5.77 10.14
CA ASP A 156 -20.28 -4.45 10.60
C ASP A 156 -19.44 -3.90 11.77
N GLY A 157 -18.83 -4.77 12.57
CA GLY A 157 -17.86 -4.41 13.61
C GLY A 157 -16.49 -3.95 13.09
N ALA A 158 -16.07 -4.38 11.91
CA ALA A 158 -14.78 -4.00 11.34
C ALA A 158 -14.75 -2.53 10.85
N LEU A 159 -15.90 -1.99 10.45
CA LEU A 159 -16.08 -0.59 10.08
C LEU A 159 -16.10 0.36 11.30
N ALA A 160 -16.54 -0.12 12.46
CA ALA A 160 -16.66 0.70 13.65
C ALA A 160 -15.30 1.07 14.29
N LEU A 161 -14.25 0.30 14.02
CA LEU A 161 -12.94 0.47 14.65
C LEU A 161 -12.01 1.47 13.93
N TYR A 162 -12.35 1.97 12.74
CA TYR A 162 -11.46 2.82 11.96
C TYR A 162 -12.12 4.12 11.47
N LYS A 163 -12.90 4.80 12.31
CA LYS A 163 -13.22 6.21 12.07
C LYS A 163 -12.02 7.09 12.42
N HIS A 164 -11.01 7.14 11.57
CA HIS A 164 -10.14 8.30 11.53
C HIS A 164 -10.94 9.46 10.92
N GLN A 165 -11.20 10.48 11.74
CA GLN A 165 -11.74 11.75 11.28
C GLN A 165 -10.72 12.41 10.33
N HIS A 166 -10.85 12.17 9.04
CA HIS A 166 -10.24 13.02 8.03
C HIS A 166 -11.07 14.28 7.91
N ASN A 167 -10.71 15.29 8.71
CA ASN A 167 -11.34 16.61 8.68
C ASN A 167 -10.69 17.45 7.56
N HIS A 168 -10.86 17.04 6.30
CA HIS A 168 -10.52 17.87 5.14
C HIS A 168 -11.82 18.41 4.56
N LYS A 169 -12.12 19.68 4.89
CA LYS A 169 -13.13 20.47 4.19
C LYS A 169 -12.65 20.73 2.76
N HIS A 170 -13.21 20.04 1.80
CA HIS A 170 -13.13 20.48 0.40
C HIS A 170 -14.02 21.72 0.25
N HIS A 171 -13.40 22.90 0.16
CA HIS A 171 -14.06 24.08 -0.37
C HIS A 171 -14.33 23.83 -1.85
N ILE A 172 -15.56 23.48 -2.18
CA ILE A 172 -16.06 23.62 -3.55
C ILE A 172 -16.38 25.11 -3.71
N ASP A 173 -15.57 25.81 -4.47
CA ASP A 173 -15.87 27.18 -4.91
C ASP A 173 -17.04 27.13 -5.91
N GLU A 174 -18.26 27.36 -5.40
CA GLU A 174 -19.40 27.71 -6.21
C GLU A 174 -19.29 29.19 -6.60
N SER A 175 -18.66 29.45 -7.74
CA SER A 175 -18.77 30.75 -8.40
C SER A 175 -18.75 30.56 -9.92
N ILE A 176 -19.91 30.19 -10.46
CA ILE A 176 -20.32 30.65 -11.80
C ILE A 176 -21.76 31.12 -11.68
N SER A 177 -21.88 32.40 -11.37
CA SER A 177 -23.12 33.19 -11.52
C SER A 177 -23.46 33.39 -12.99
N GLU A 178 -24.72 33.16 -13.27
CA GLU A 178 -25.61 33.85 -14.23
C GLU A 178 -24.95 34.83 -15.20
N VAL A 179 -25.08 34.57 -16.50
CA VAL A 179 -25.24 35.64 -17.52
C VAL A 179 -26.51 35.34 -18.28
N SER A 180 -27.54 36.12 -17.91
CA SER A 180 -28.71 36.37 -18.76
C SER A 180 -28.30 37.19 -19.99
N VAL A 181 -28.79 36.87 -21.13
CA VAL A 181 -29.62 37.61 -22.12
C VAL A 181 -29.93 36.66 -23.28
#